data_a827fcade63272fba7684d6b60f48315
#
_entry.id   a827fcade63272fba7684d6b60f48315
#
_cell.length_a   1.000
_cell.length_b   1.000
_cell.length_c   1.000
_cell.angle_alpha   90.00
_cell.angle_beta   90.00
_cell.angle_gamma   90.00
#
_symmetry.space_group_name_H-M   'P 1'
#
loop_
_entity.id
_entity.type
_entity.pdbx_description
1 polymer ?
#
loop_
_entity_poly.entity_id
_entity_poly.type
_entity_poly.pdbx_seq_one_letter_code
_entity_poly.pdbx_strand_id
1 'polypeptide(L)'
;IYNLNFEEKIEQHKKKYNPSNEIIKENEDLIIENNDNFVVLNKQSGISVQGGTKSKKNIIDIFAKSNLFRDEKPYSVHRLDKDTSGVFIIAKNRETAQLLTSLFRLRKVYKTYLAICNGELILIDKGVIKDDLIRFENKKKIVEKAETKYEILDKNNNATFIQLNPITGRKHQLRKQLFNLGNSIIGDKKYNSTNNSKINNKNLMLHSYEIKFKINEKKYTFRATPPDYFRIMLKSKRLKF
;
A
#
# COMPACT_ATOMS: atom_id res chain seq x y z
N ILE A 1 -7.05 -27.99 -48.05
CA ILE A 1 -6.42 -28.68 -46.89
C ILE A 1 -5.75 -27.58 -46.11
N TYR A 2 -6.43 -27.05 -45.06
CA TYR A 2 -5.86 -26.07 -44.13
C TYR A 2 -5.31 -26.80 -42.93
N ASN A 3 -3.99 -26.81 -42.79
CA ASN A 3 -3.33 -27.22 -41.54
C ASN A 3 -3.46 -26.06 -40.54
N LEU A 4 -4.35 -26.20 -39.58
CA LEU A 4 -4.40 -25.38 -38.38
C LEU A 4 -3.39 -25.95 -37.38
N ASN A 5 -2.19 -25.40 -37.34
CA ASN A 5 -1.24 -25.63 -36.25
C ASN A 5 -1.79 -24.88 -35.01
N PHE A 6 -2.47 -25.61 -34.15
CA PHE A 6 -2.71 -25.17 -32.78
C PHE A 6 -1.39 -25.30 -32.02
N GLU A 7 -0.65 -24.19 -31.91
CA GLU A 7 0.38 -24.07 -30.90
C GLU A 7 -0.30 -24.13 -29.51
N GLU A 8 -0.19 -25.26 -28.83
CA GLU A 8 -0.51 -25.37 -27.43
C GLU A 8 0.32 -24.36 -26.67
N LYS A 9 -0.31 -23.26 -26.22
CA LYS A 9 0.29 -22.37 -25.21
C LYS A 9 0.44 -23.19 -23.94
N ILE A 10 1.64 -23.71 -23.72
CA ILE A 10 2.06 -24.26 -22.43
C ILE A 10 1.89 -23.12 -21.43
N GLU A 11 0.82 -23.18 -20.63
CA GLU A 11 0.69 -22.34 -19.45
C GLU A 11 1.87 -22.65 -18.53
N GLN A 12 2.88 -21.81 -18.57
CA GLN A 12 3.93 -21.83 -17.57
C GLN A 12 3.28 -21.57 -16.21
N HIS A 13 2.98 -22.64 -15.47
CA HIS A 13 2.55 -22.59 -14.09
C HIS A 13 3.59 -21.79 -13.31
N LYS A 14 3.30 -20.51 -13.06
CA LYS A 14 4.15 -19.68 -12.22
C LYS A 14 4.30 -20.38 -10.89
N LYS A 15 5.50 -20.87 -10.58
CA LYS A 15 5.79 -21.51 -9.28
C LYS A 15 5.31 -20.58 -8.18
N LYS A 16 4.28 -20.99 -7.44
CA LYS A 16 3.78 -20.27 -6.26
C LYS A 16 4.92 -20.15 -5.26
N TYR A 17 5.00 -19.01 -4.58
CA TYR A 17 5.93 -18.83 -3.48
C TYR A 17 5.56 -19.78 -2.35
N ASN A 18 6.53 -20.57 -1.88
CA ASN A 18 6.36 -21.45 -0.72
C ASN A 18 7.16 -20.86 0.45
N PRO A 19 6.51 -20.19 1.43
CA PRO A 19 7.17 -19.62 2.58
C PRO A 19 7.63 -20.68 3.56
N SER A 20 8.72 -20.40 4.31
CA SER A 20 9.10 -21.21 5.49
C SER A 20 8.16 -20.90 6.66
N ASN A 21 8.11 -21.82 7.65
CA ASN A 21 7.33 -21.62 8.87
C ASN A 21 7.75 -20.35 9.66
N GLU A 22 9.02 -20.02 9.65
CA GLU A 22 9.55 -18.78 10.22
C GLU A 22 8.90 -17.53 9.58
N ILE A 23 8.88 -17.48 8.24
CA ILE A 23 8.27 -16.36 7.51
C ILE A 23 6.77 -16.26 7.78
N ILE A 24 6.08 -17.37 7.92
CA ILE A 24 4.67 -17.39 8.27
C ILE A 24 4.50 -16.77 9.67
N LYS A 25 5.23 -17.25 10.66
CA LYS A 25 5.18 -16.78 12.04
C LYS A 25 5.52 -15.28 12.15
N GLU A 26 6.60 -14.82 11.52
CA GLU A 26 6.98 -13.39 11.47
C GLU A 26 5.84 -12.50 10.95
N ASN A 27 5.02 -12.98 10.01
CA ASN A 27 3.89 -12.22 9.50
C ASN A 27 2.65 -12.36 10.38
N GLU A 28 2.45 -13.49 11.06
CA GLU A 28 1.39 -13.67 12.06
C GLU A 28 1.60 -12.78 13.28
N ASP A 29 2.85 -12.56 13.71
CA ASP A 29 3.21 -11.66 14.82
C ASP A 29 2.87 -10.18 14.53
N LEU A 30 2.59 -9.84 13.26
CA LEU A 30 2.18 -8.50 12.84
C LEU A 30 0.67 -8.32 12.76
N ILE A 31 -0.10 -9.30 13.21
CA ILE A 31 -1.57 -9.25 13.18
C ILE A 31 -2.07 -8.24 14.22
N ILE A 32 -2.90 -7.30 13.76
CA ILE A 32 -3.59 -6.30 14.58
C ILE A 32 -4.94 -6.85 15.04
N GLU A 33 -5.63 -7.59 14.15
CA GLU A 33 -6.95 -8.15 14.40
C GLU A 33 -7.12 -9.48 13.66
N ASN A 34 -7.75 -10.44 14.30
CA ASN A 34 -8.09 -11.73 13.72
C ASN A 34 -9.49 -12.16 14.19
N ASN A 35 -10.44 -12.26 13.27
CA ASN A 35 -11.79 -12.74 13.52
C ASN A 35 -12.22 -13.74 12.43
N ASP A 36 -13.47 -14.23 12.47
CA ASP A 36 -13.96 -15.25 11.54
C ASP A 36 -14.00 -14.77 10.10
N ASN A 37 -14.08 -13.45 9.86
CA ASN A 37 -14.30 -12.88 8.54
C ASN A 37 -13.03 -12.36 7.87
N PHE A 38 -12.09 -11.81 8.66
CA PHE A 38 -10.87 -11.21 8.11
C PHE A 38 -9.72 -11.17 9.11
N VAL A 39 -8.53 -11.00 8.57
CA VAL A 39 -7.30 -10.68 9.31
C VAL A 39 -6.86 -9.28 8.93
N VAL A 40 -6.46 -8.48 9.91
CA VAL A 40 -5.82 -7.17 9.71
C VAL A 40 -4.39 -7.24 10.21
N LEU A 41 -3.45 -6.79 9.42
CA LEU A 41 -2.02 -6.84 9.78
C LEU A 41 -1.33 -5.48 9.55
N ASN A 42 -0.25 -5.27 10.28
CA ASN A 42 0.73 -4.21 10.02
C ASN A 42 1.74 -4.70 8.98
N LYS A 43 1.38 -4.63 7.69
CA LYS A 43 2.22 -5.12 6.60
C LYS A 43 3.60 -4.45 6.61
N GLN A 44 4.66 -5.23 6.58
CA GLN A 44 6.02 -4.70 6.44
C GLN A 44 6.28 -4.13 5.03
N SER A 45 7.19 -3.16 4.96
CA SER A 45 7.77 -2.69 3.69
C SER A 45 8.56 -3.81 3.00
N GLY A 46 8.62 -3.78 1.67
CA GLY A 46 9.40 -4.74 0.88
C GLY A 46 8.66 -6.02 0.49
N ILE A 47 7.44 -6.27 1.01
CA ILE A 47 6.62 -7.44 0.68
C ILE A 47 5.43 -7.01 -0.19
N SER A 48 5.28 -7.64 -1.36
CA SER A 48 4.13 -7.41 -2.24
C SER A 48 2.85 -8.00 -1.64
N VAL A 49 1.68 -7.43 -1.98
CA VAL A 49 0.39 -8.00 -1.58
C VAL A 49 0.13 -9.31 -2.32
N GLN A 50 0.28 -9.31 -3.63
CA GLN A 50 0.07 -10.47 -4.50
C GLN A 50 1.31 -10.73 -5.36
N GLY A 51 1.45 -11.97 -5.80
CA GLY A 51 2.50 -12.35 -6.74
C GLY A 51 2.36 -11.66 -8.10
N GLY A 52 3.48 -11.41 -8.74
CA GLY A 52 3.58 -10.78 -10.07
C GLY A 52 4.88 -11.15 -10.75
N THR A 53 5.07 -10.72 -12.01
CA THR A 53 6.26 -11.03 -12.82
C THR A 53 7.58 -10.67 -12.14
N LYS A 54 7.61 -9.65 -11.28
CA LYS A 54 8.81 -9.14 -10.60
C LYS A 54 8.85 -9.42 -9.09
N SER A 55 7.85 -10.10 -8.51
CA SER A 55 7.80 -10.37 -7.08
C SER A 55 7.19 -11.73 -6.81
N LYS A 56 8.04 -12.69 -6.41
CA LYS A 56 7.60 -14.03 -6.01
C LYS A 56 7.04 -14.02 -4.59
N LYS A 57 7.76 -13.43 -3.62
CA LYS A 57 7.34 -13.33 -2.21
C LYS A 57 6.18 -12.33 -2.06
N ASN A 58 5.04 -12.79 -1.53
CA ASN A 58 3.85 -11.96 -1.34
C ASN A 58 3.02 -12.42 -0.13
N ILE A 59 2.25 -11.48 0.41
CA ILE A 59 1.46 -11.69 1.64
C ILE A 59 0.38 -12.76 1.45
N ILE A 60 -0.30 -12.80 0.30
CA ILE A 60 -1.37 -13.77 0.06
C ILE A 60 -0.83 -15.20 0.04
N ASP A 61 0.32 -15.46 -0.58
CA ASP A 61 0.92 -16.80 -0.57
C ASP A 61 1.46 -17.18 0.84
N ILE A 62 1.94 -16.20 1.63
CA ILE A 62 2.36 -16.43 3.01
C ILE A 62 1.16 -16.88 3.85
N PHE A 63 0.07 -16.12 3.85
CA PHE A 63 -1.11 -16.45 4.63
C PHE A 63 -1.90 -17.65 4.10
N ALA A 64 -1.74 -18.02 2.82
CA ALA A 64 -2.30 -19.27 2.30
C ALA A 64 -1.68 -20.54 2.92
N LYS A 65 -0.58 -20.41 3.65
CA LYS A 65 0.08 -21.50 4.40
C LYS A 65 -0.09 -21.36 5.92
N SER A 66 -0.75 -20.30 6.37
CA SER A 66 -1.07 -20.05 7.78
C SER A 66 -2.29 -20.86 8.21
N ASN A 67 -2.25 -21.42 9.40
CA ASN A 67 -3.39 -22.15 10.01
C ASN A 67 -4.61 -21.24 10.27
N LEU A 68 -4.45 -19.92 10.19
CA LEU A 68 -5.53 -18.95 10.38
C LEU A 68 -6.58 -19.00 9.27
N PHE A 69 -6.25 -19.52 8.12
CA PHE A 69 -7.15 -19.66 6.98
C PHE A 69 -7.66 -21.09 6.80
N ARG A 70 -7.16 -22.06 7.58
CA ARG A 70 -7.48 -23.48 7.51
C ARG A 70 -7.36 -23.96 6.04
N ASP A 71 -8.44 -24.54 5.49
CA ASP A 71 -8.48 -24.99 4.09
C ASP A 71 -8.98 -23.87 3.14
N GLU A 72 -9.29 -22.69 3.66
CA GLU A 72 -9.76 -21.58 2.85
C GLU A 72 -8.62 -20.74 2.24
N LYS A 73 -8.90 -20.16 1.10
CA LYS A 73 -7.94 -19.31 0.40
C LYS A 73 -8.03 -17.86 0.93
N PRO A 74 -6.91 -17.21 1.30
CA PRO A 74 -6.91 -15.80 1.65
C PRO A 74 -7.25 -14.92 0.44
N TYR A 75 -8.12 -13.91 0.64
CA TYR A 75 -8.57 -12.99 -0.39
C TYR A 75 -8.03 -11.58 -0.14
N SER A 76 -7.32 -11.05 -1.14
CA SER A 76 -6.92 -9.64 -1.13
C SER A 76 -8.11 -8.76 -1.51
N VAL A 77 -8.52 -7.85 -0.65
CA VAL A 77 -9.67 -6.94 -0.84
C VAL A 77 -9.25 -5.53 -1.26
N HIS A 78 -8.00 -5.18 -1.06
CA HIS A 78 -7.36 -3.95 -1.52
C HIS A 78 -5.87 -4.17 -1.77
N ARG A 79 -5.15 -3.13 -2.11
CA ARG A 79 -3.72 -3.22 -2.35
C ARG A 79 -2.95 -2.13 -1.63
N LEU A 80 -1.74 -2.46 -1.20
CA LEU A 80 -0.66 -1.54 -0.86
C LEU A 80 0.51 -1.77 -1.81
N ASP A 81 1.26 -0.73 -2.10
CA ASP A 81 2.51 -0.87 -2.85
C ASP A 81 3.49 -1.75 -2.07
N LYS A 82 4.41 -2.42 -2.76
CA LYS A 82 5.41 -3.31 -2.14
C LYS A 82 6.14 -2.63 -0.99
N ASP A 83 6.58 -1.39 -1.20
CA ASP A 83 7.42 -0.66 -0.26
C ASP A 83 6.61 0.16 0.78
N THR A 84 5.27 0.23 0.65
CA THR A 84 4.39 0.86 1.63
C THR A 84 4.11 -0.11 2.78
N SER A 85 4.32 0.33 4.02
CA SER A 85 3.99 -0.40 5.24
C SER A 85 2.61 -0.04 5.79
N GLY A 86 2.11 -0.78 6.78
CA GLY A 86 0.93 -0.43 7.57
C GLY A 86 -0.30 -1.28 7.33
N VAL A 87 -1.46 -0.78 7.73
CA VAL A 87 -2.73 -1.53 7.78
C VAL A 87 -3.06 -2.16 6.44
N PHE A 88 -3.18 -3.49 6.45
CA PHE A 88 -3.60 -4.30 5.32
C PHE A 88 -4.64 -5.34 5.75
N ILE A 89 -5.72 -5.52 4.99
CA ILE A 89 -6.85 -6.42 5.31
C ILE A 89 -6.87 -7.59 4.32
N ILE A 90 -7.01 -8.81 4.86
CA ILE A 90 -7.18 -10.05 4.11
C ILE A 90 -8.51 -10.67 4.53
N ALA A 91 -9.43 -10.91 3.60
CA ALA A 91 -10.67 -11.61 3.90
C ALA A 91 -10.42 -13.12 3.96
N LYS A 92 -11.11 -13.82 4.89
CA LYS A 92 -11.00 -15.26 5.09
C LYS A 92 -11.94 -16.05 4.19
N ASN A 93 -13.06 -15.46 3.78
CA ASN A 93 -14.05 -16.10 2.94
C ASN A 93 -14.49 -15.20 1.78
N ARG A 94 -15.15 -15.79 0.80
CA ARG A 94 -15.57 -15.12 -0.43
C ARG A 94 -16.59 -14.02 -0.21
N GLU A 95 -17.53 -14.22 0.72
CA GLU A 95 -18.59 -13.25 1.04
C GLU A 95 -17.98 -11.96 1.60
N THR A 96 -17.12 -12.09 2.62
CA THR A 96 -16.39 -10.95 3.20
C THR A 96 -15.49 -10.27 2.16
N ALA A 97 -14.86 -11.05 1.28
CA ALA A 97 -14.03 -10.48 0.20
C ALA A 97 -14.85 -9.62 -0.77
N GLN A 98 -16.03 -10.07 -1.17
CA GLN A 98 -16.94 -9.32 -2.03
C GLN A 98 -17.43 -8.05 -1.34
N LEU A 99 -17.84 -8.14 -0.07
CA LEU A 99 -18.32 -7.03 0.72
C LEU A 99 -17.24 -5.95 0.88
N LEU A 100 -16.07 -6.32 1.37
CA LEU A 100 -14.95 -5.38 1.57
C LEU A 100 -14.50 -4.76 0.25
N THR A 101 -14.35 -5.56 -0.82
CA THR A 101 -14.00 -5.03 -2.16
C THR A 101 -15.02 -4.00 -2.64
N SER A 102 -16.32 -4.24 -2.39
CA SER A 102 -17.39 -3.29 -2.71
C SER A 102 -17.25 -2.00 -1.91
N LEU A 103 -16.95 -2.07 -0.60
CA LEU A 103 -16.71 -0.89 0.23
C LEU A 103 -15.53 -0.05 -0.28
N PHE A 104 -14.42 -0.70 -0.68
CA PHE A 104 -13.28 0.01 -1.29
C PHE A 104 -13.65 0.66 -2.62
N ARG A 105 -14.35 -0.04 -3.50
CA ARG A 105 -14.82 0.46 -4.80
C ARG A 105 -15.77 1.65 -4.64
N LEU A 106 -16.70 1.59 -3.69
CA LEU A 106 -17.68 2.63 -3.38
C LEU A 106 -17.08 3.77 -2.53
N ARG A 107 -15.78 3.74 -2.21
CA ARG A 107 -15.08 4.73 -1.37
C ARG A 107 -15.68 4.88 0.04
N LYS A 108 -16.26 3.82 0.57
CA LYS A 108 -16.80 3.74 1.94
C LYS A 108 -15.75 3.31 2.97
N VAL A 109 -14.51 3.13 2.54
CA VAL A 109 -13.34 2.87 3.40
C VAL A 109 -12.50 4.14 3.48
N TYR A 110 -12.41 4.71 4.69
CA TYR A 110 -11.57 5.86 4.98
C TYR A 110 -10.16 5.38 5.31
N LYS A 111 -9.17 5.99 4.69
CA LYS A 111 -7.76 5.62 4.80
C LYS A 111 -6.96 6.84 5.25
N THR A 112 -6.09 6.65 6.22
CA THR A 112 -5.11 7.64 6.64
C THR A 112 -3.71 7.09 6.42
N TYR A 113 -2.89 7.84 5.71
CA TYR A 113 -1.48 7.56 5.51
C TYR A 113 -0.64 8.62 6.17
N LEU A 114 0.54 8.23 6.64
CA LEU A 114 1.59 9.13 7.09
C LEU A 114 2.75 9.08 6.09
N ALA A 115 3.30 10.25 5.74
CA ALA A 115 4.45 10.34 4.86
C ALA A 115 5.45 11.38 5.37
N ILE A 116 6.75 11.14 5.07
CA ILE A 116 7.82 12.12 5.27
C ILE A 116 8.37 12.46 3.90
N CYS A 117 8.31 13.74 3.53
CA CYS A 117 8.73 14.27 2.24
C CYS A 117 10.06 15.03 2.35
N ASN A 118 10.78 15.10 1.24
CA ASN A 118 11.95 15.96 1.13
C ASN A 118 11.53 17.43 1.03
N GLY A 119 12.22 18.30 1.76
CA GLY A 119 12.02 19.73 1.74
C GLY A 119 10.74 20.21 2.41
N GLU A 120 10.60 21.50 2.50
CA GLU A 120 9.40 22.16 3.00
C GLU A 120 8.30 22.15 1.92
N LEU A 121 7.13 21.63 2.27
CA LEU A 121 5.96 21.69 1.41
C LEU A 121 5.30 23.07 1.54
N ILE A 122 5.33 23.85 0.46
CA ILE A 122 4.78 25.22 0.43
C ILE A 122 3.29 25.16 0.12
N LEU A 123 2.52 24.69 1.08
CA LEU A 123 1.05 24.64 1.04
C LEU A 123 0.51 25.16 2.38
N ILE A 124 -0.78 25.52 2.39
CA ILE A 124 -1.51 25.76 3.65
C ILE A 124 -1.56 24.46 4.46
N ASP A 125 -1.71 24.54 5.78
CA ASP A 125 -1.56 23.39 6.67
C ASP A 125 -2.55 22.24 6.38
N LYS A 126 -3.74 22.57 5.84
CA LYS A 126 -4.77 21.58 5.46
C LYS A 126 -5.39 21.92 4.13
N GLY A 127 -5.69 20.89 3.32
CA GLY A 127 -6.33 21.12 2.03
C GLY A 127 -6.57 19.84 1.24
N VAL A 128 -6.73 20.02 -0.08
CA VAL A 128 -6.98 18.93 -1.03
C VAL A 128 -6.03 19.05 -2.21
N ILE A 129 -5.27 18.00 -2.45
CA ILE A 129 -4.47 17.83 -3.67
C ILE A 129 -5.37 17.19 -4.74
N LYS A 130 -5.60 17.93 -5.84
CA LYS A 130 -6.27 17.41 -7.04
C LYS A 130 -5.24 17.34 -8.16
N ASP A 131 -5.19 16.20 -8.87
CA ASP A 131 -4.20 15.95 -9.90
C ASP A 131 -4.76 15.02 -10.98
N ASP A 132 -4.30 15.18 -12.21
CA ASP A 132 -4.58 14.30 -13.33
C ASP A 132 -3.39 13.37 -13.57
N LEU A 133 -3.48 12.16 -13.00
CA LEU A 133 -2.40 11.19 -13.04
C LEU A 133 -2.42 10.41 -14.36
N ILE A 134 -1.29 10.37 -15.04
CA ILE A 134 -1.14 9.67 -16.31
C ILE A 134 -0.69 8.22 -16.05
N ARG A 135 -1.34 7.27 -16.72
CA ARG A 135 -0.87 5.90 -16.90
C ARG A 135 -0.96 5.48 -18.37
N PHE A 136 -0.14 4.52 -18.75
CA PHE A 136 -0.21 3.91 -20.08
C PHE A 136 -0.75 2.48 -19.94
N GLU A 137 -1.70 2.12 -20.79
CA GLU A 137 -2.24 0.79 -20.93
C GLU A 137 -2.36 0.47 -22.42
N ASN A 138 -1.76 -0.62 -22.87
CA ASN A 138 -1.70 -1.01 -24.29
C ASN A 138 -1.26 0.17 -25.21
N LYS A 139 -0.22 0.89 -24.79
CA LYS A 139 0.31 2.11 -25.45
C LYS A 139 -0.64 3.31 -25.48
N LYS A 140 -1.85 3.21 -24.95
CA LYS A 140 -2.79 4.34 -24.84
C LYS A 140 -2.54 5.10 -23.54
N LYS A 141 -2.51 6.44 -23.65
CA LYS A 141 -2.44 7.36 -22.52
C LYS A 141 -3.81 7.44 -21.86
N ILE A 142 -3.88 7.12 -20.56
CA ILE A 142 -5.09 7.23 -19.76
C ILE A 142 -4.83 8.27 -18.67
N VAL A 143 -5.72 9.24 -18.58
CA VAL A 143 -5.71 10.27 -17.54
C VAL A 143 -6.69 9.87 -16.44
N GLU A 144 -6.24 9.81 -15.20
CA GLU A 144 -7.04 9.41 -14.04
C GLU A 144 -7.08 10.55 -13.02
N LYS A 145 -8.27 11.11 -12.79
CA LYS A 145 -8.47 12.10 -11.73
C LYS A 145 -8.13 11.49 -10.37
N ALA A 146 -7.26 12.17 -9.62
CA ALA A 146 -6.78 11.79 -8.31
C ALA A 146 -7.05 12.90 -7.30
N GLU A 147 -7.61 12.54 -6.15
CA GLU A 147 -7.96 13.48 -5.09
C GLU A 147 -7.54 12.94 -3.73
N THR A 148 -6.81 13.77 -2.95
CA THR A 148 -6.29 13.42 -1.63
C THR A 148 -6.44 14.62 -0.69
N LYS A 149 -7.16 14.47 0.42
CA LYS A 149 -7.11 15.42 1.53
C LYS A 149 -5.79 15.27 2.25
N TYR A 150 -5.22 16.38 2.73
CA TYR A 150 -3.98 16.36 3.47
C TYR A 150 -4.02 17.31 4.68
N GLU A 151 -3.13 17.02 5.62
CA GLU A 151 -2.82 17.87 6.77
C GLU A 151 -1.31 17.80 7.02
N ILE A 152 -0.64 18.96 7.05
CA ILE A 152 0.77 19.05 7.44
C ILE A 152 0.80 18.94 8.96
N LEU A 153 1.50 17.92 9.47
CA LEU A 153 1.61 17.65 10.90
C LEU A 153 2.80 18.40 11.51
N ASP A 154 3.90 18.49 10.77
CA ASP A 154 5.09 19.25 11.13
C ASP A 154 5.97 19.48 9.90
N LYS A 155 6.73 20.57 9.85
CA LYS A 155 7.63 20.86 8.74
C LYS A 155 8.81 21.76 9.16
N ASN A 156 9.87 21.65 8.39
CA ASN A 156 11.01 22.56 8.42
C ASN A 156 11.66 22.62 7.01
N ASN A 157 12.70 23.41 6.83
CA ASN A 157 13.36 23.61 5.52
C ASN A 157 13.85 22.32 4.86
N ASN A 158 14.05 21.23 5.62
CA ASN A 158 14.65 19.98 5.13
C ASN A 158 13.63 18.87 4.88
N ALA A 159 12.46 18.91 5.52
CA ALA A 159 11.46 17.84 5.43
C ALA A 159 10.08 18.30 5.89
N THR A 160 9.06 17.60 5.40
CA THR A 160 7.66 17.76 5.81
C THR A 160 7.09 16.44 6.26
N PHE A 161 6.47 16.41 7.44
CA PHE A 161 5.66 15.30 7.94
C PHE A 161 4.19 15.59 7.64
N ILE A 162 3.53 14.71 6.90
CA ILE A 162 2.19 14.96 6.34
C ILE A 162 1.27 13.76 6.53
N GLN A 163 0.04 14.03 6.92
CA GLN A 163 -1.07 13.09 6.88
C GLN A 163 -1.81 13.21 5.55
N LEU A 164 -2.16 12.07 4.96
CA LEU A 164 -2.80 11.98 3.65
C LEU A 164 -4.04 11.07 3.75
N ASN A 165 -5.18 11.58 3.28
CA ASN A 165 -6.45 10.85 3.25
C ASN A 165 -6.93 10.75 1.79
N PRO A 166 -6.51 9.70 1.03
CA PRO A 166 -6.86 9.56 -0.38
C PRO A 166 -8.34 9.24 -0.55
N ILE A 167 -9.07 10.10 -1.29
CA ILE A 167 -10.47 9.91 -1.68
C ILE A 167 -10.52 8.92 -2.85
N THR A 168 -9.63 9.06 -3.82
CA THR A 168 -9.42 8.11 -4.92
C THR A 168 -8.31 7.12 -4.57
N GLY A 169 -8.16 6.03 -5.36
CA GLY A 169 -7.16 4.98 -5.11
C GLY A 169 -6.35 4.62 -6.37
N ARG A 170 -5.74 5.62 -7.05
CA ARG A 170 -4.96 5.39 -8.26
C ARG A 170 -3.61 4.75 -7.93
N LYS A 171 -3.02 4.03 -8.90
CA LYS A 171 -1.71 3.40 -8.72
C LYS A 171 -0.64 4.42 -8.36
N HIS A 172 0.02 4.21 -7.21
CA HIS A 172 1.04 5.10 -6.63
C HIS A 172 0.55 6.55 -6.43
N GLN A 173 -0.75 6.78 -6.17
CA GLN A 173 -1.34 8.10 -6.15
C GLN A 173 -0.57 9.10 -5.26
N LEU A 174 -0.42 8.79 -3.98
CA LEU A 174 0.22 9.68 -3.00
C LEU A 174 1.66 10.02 -3.39
N ARG A 175 2.39 9.03 -3.88
CA ARG A 175 3.78 9.16 -4.33
C ARG A 175 3.91 10.09 -5.52
N LYS A 176 3.01 9.95 -6.52
CA LYS A 176 2.98 10.80 -7.71
C LYS A 176 2.57 12.22 -7.37
N GLN A 177 1.52 12.40 -6.56
CA GLN A 177 1.02 13.72 -6.18
C GLN A 177 2.09 14.52 -5.44
N LEU A 178 2.77 13.92 -4.46
CA LEU A 178 3.83 14.61 -3.72
C LEU A 178 5.06 14.88 -4.61
N PHE A 179 5.40 13.96 -5.52
CA PHE A 179 6.43 14.20 -6.53
C PHE A 179 6.08 15.38 -7.45
N ASN A 180 4.84 15.46 -7.94
CA ASN A 180 4.37 16.55 -8.81
C ASN A 180 4.38 17.92 -8.11
N LEU A 181 4.25 17.93 -6.78
CA LEU A 181 4.40 19.14 -5.94
C LEU A 181 5.87 19.52 -5.69
N GLY A 182 6.84 18.74 -6.20
CA GLY A 182 8.26 18.97 -5.98
C GLY A 182 8.81 18.35 -4.67
N ASN A 183 7.95 17.75 -3.84
CA ASN A 183 8.31 17.21 -2.52
C ASN A 183 8.16 15.69 -2.48
N SER A 184 9.05 14.97 -3.18
CA SER A 184 9.01 13.51 -3.22
C SER A 184 9.12 12.88 -1.82
N ILE A 185 8.44 11.74 -1.63
CA ILE A 185 8.54 10.98 -0.38
C ILE A 185 9.97 10.47 -0.19
N ILE A 186 10.52 10.61 1.01
CA ILE A 186 11.86 10.12 1.33
C ILE A 186 11.92 8.60 1.12
N GLY A 187 12.96 8.12 0.42
CA GLY A 187 13.14 6.70 0.11
C GLY A 187 12.34 6.22 -1.12
N ASP A 188 11.63 7.09 -1.82
CA ASP A 188 10.97 6.71 -3.08
C ASP A 188 12.00 6.55 -4.21
N LYS A 189 12.17 5.27 -4.65
CA LYS A 189 13.13 4.93 -5.73
C LYS A 189 12.59 5.23 -7.13
N LYS A 190 11.29 5.49 -7.26
CA LYS A 190 10.64 5.67 -8.57
C LYS A 190 10.25 7.11 -8.85
N TYR A 191 9.75 7.80 -7.84
CA TYR A 191 9.29 9.17 -7.92
C TYR A 191 10.18 10.04 -7.03
N ASN A 192 11.31 10.43 -7.59
CA ASN A 192 12.32 11.22 -6.89
C ASN A 192 12.81 12.34 -7.81
N SER A 193 12.85 13.55 -7.28
CA SER A 193 13.31 14.75 -7.98
C SER A 193 14.83 14.95 -7.96
N THR A 194 15.53 14.22 -7.08
CA THR A 194 16.99 14.30 -7.00
C THR A 194 17.64 13.17 -7.78
N ASN A 195 18.40 13.50 -8.82
CA ASN A 195 19.31 12.57 -9.52
C ASN A 195 20.45 12.05 -8.62
N ASN A 196 20.40 12.30 -7.32
CA ASN A 196 21.39 11.83 -6.37
C ASN A 196 21.19 10.35 -6.09
N SER A 197 21.99 9.53 -6.77
CA SER A 197 22.19 8.08 -6.55
C SER A 197 22.61 7.71 -5.11
N LYS A 198 22.80 8.67 -4.23
CA LYS A 198 23.17 8.49 -2.80
C LYS A 198 21.97 8.49 -1.86
N ILE A 199 20.78 8.02 -2.30
CA ILE A 199 19.69 7.80 -1.35
C ILE A 199 20.00 6.54 -0.55
N ASN A 200 20.69 6.70 0.56
CA ASN A 200 21.01 5.64 1.51
C ASN A 200 19.74 5.07 2.22
N ASN A 201 18.57 5.64 2.00
CA ASN A 201 17.34 5.17 2.61
C ASN A 201 16.75 4.00 1.83
N LYS A 202 16.88 2.80 2.39
CA LYS A 202 16.34 1.57 1.80
C LYS A 202 14.80 1.52 1.81
N ASN A 203 14.14 2.25 2.70
CA ASN A 203 12.70 2.17 2.96
C ASN A 203 11.97 3.43 2.51
N LEU A 204 10.79 3.25 1.91
CA LEU A 204 9.87 4.32 1.57
C LEU A 204 9.19 4.87 2.84
N MET A 205 9.28 6.17 3.08
CA MET A 205 8.63 6.84 4.21
C MET A 205 7.15 7.10 3.93
N LEU A 206 6.40 6.04 3.61
CA LEU A 206 4.94 6.03 3.42
C LEU A 206 4.35 4.86 4.18
N HIS A 207 3.42 5.18 5.09
CA HIS A 207 2.81 4.22 6.01
C HIS A 207 1.28 4.34 6.00
N SER A 208 0.56 3.25 5.75
CA SER A 208 -0.88 3.14 5.89
C SER A 208 -1.23 3.07 7.38
N TYR A 209 -1.47 4.24 7.99
CA TYR A 209 -1.59 4.39 9.44
C TYR A 209 -2.92 3.89 9.98
N GLU A 210 -4.03 4.26 9.32
CA GLU A 210 -5.37 3.93 9.82
C GLU A 210 -6.32 3.59 8.67
N ILE A 211 -7.20 2.60 8.92
CA ILE A 211 -8.34 2.28 8.06
C ILE A 211 -9.61 2.28 8.91
N LYS A 212 -10.67 2.95 8.40
CA LYS A 212 -12.01 2.96 9.01
C LYS A 212 -13.06 2.56 7.99
N PHE A 213 -13.99 1.72 8.39
CA PHE A 213 -15.17 1.36 7.60
C PHE A 213 -16.32 0.90 8.50
N LYS A 214 -17.50 0.70 7.90
CA LYS A 214 -18.71 0.23 8.58
C LYS A 214 -19.29 -0.97 7.84
N ILE A 215 -19.64 -2.01 8.56
CA ILE A 215 -20.37 -3.18 8.09
C ILE A 215 -21.53 -3.43 9.05
N ASN A 216 -22.76 -3.52 8.55
CA ASN A 216 -23.96 -3.82 9.32
C ASN A 216 -24.04 -3.02 10.64
N GLU A 217 -23.99 -1.68 10.53
CA GLU A 217 -24.00 -0.72 11.63
C GLU A 217 -22.75 -0.77 12.54
N LYS A 218 -21.93 -1.81 12.51
CA LYS A 218 -20.70 -1.93 13.29
C LYS A 218 -19.57 -1.13 12.64
N LYS A 219 -18.96 -0.23 13.41
CA LYS A 219 -17.80 0.57 13.00
C LYS A 219 -16.51 -0.19 13.30
N TYR A 220 -15.61 -0.23 12.35
CA TYR A 220 -14.27 -0.81 12.48
C TYR A 220 -13.23 0.28 12.30
N THR A 221 -12.26 0.31 13.20
CA THR A 221 -11.11 1.22 13.13
C THR A 221 -9.86 0.44 13.49
N PHE A 222 -8.91 0.36 12.55
CA PHE A 222 -7.63 -0.32 12.74
C PHE A 222 -6.49 0.65 12.52
N ARG A 223 -5.50 0.60 13.42
CA ARG A 223 -4.29 1.42 13.35
C ARG A 223 -3.06 0.54 13.37
N ALA A 224 -2.08 0.87 12.55
CA ALA A 224 -0.77 0.24 12.52
C ALA A 224 0.27 1.22 13.07
N THR A 225 1.07 0.77 14.00
CA THR A 225 2.21 1.55 14.51
C THR A 225 3.25 1.72 13.40
N PRO A 226 3.71 2.96 13.11
CA PRO A 226 4.79 3.17 12.17
C PRO A 226 6.04 2.39 12.57
N PRO A 227 6.74 1.76 11.60
CA PRO A 227 7.93 0.97 11.88
C PRO A 227 9.09 1.85 12.39
N ASP A 228 10.06 1.23 13.06
CA ASP A 228 11.20 1.94 13.68
C ASP A 228 11.95 2.84 12.71
N TYR A 229 12.19 2.38 11.49
CA TYR A 229 12.86 3.20 10.47
C TYR A 229 12.12 4.51 10.16
N PHE A 230 10.78 4.50 10.23
CA PHE A 230 9.95 5.69 10.04
C PHE A 230 10.10 6.65 11.22
N ARG A 231 10.05 6.13 12.46
CA ARG A 231 10.23 6.92 13.69
C ARG A 231 11.64 7.50 13.80
N ILE A 232 12.66 6.71 13.43
CA ILE A 232 14.05 7.17 13.35
C ILE A 232 14.20 8.31 12.33
N MET A 233 13.52 8.21 11.16
CA MET A 233 13.55 9.25 10.15
C MET A 233 12.92 10.55 10.66
N LEU A 234 11.76 10.51 11.36
CA LEU A 234 11.16 11.69 11.98
C LEU A 234 12.16 12.38 12.92
N LYS A 235 12.77 11.62 13.83
CA LYS A 235 13.78 12.14 14.76
C LYS A 235 14.98 12.76 14.02
N SER A 236 15.52 12.06 13.01
CA SER A 236 16.68 12.54 12.23
C SER A 236 16.39 13.83 11.46
N LYS A 237 15.14 14.03 11.06
CA LYS A 237 14.67 15.24 10.39
C LYS A 237 14.14 16.30 11.36
N ARG A 238 14.22 16.05 12.67
CA ARG A 238 13.73 16.95 13.74
C ARG A 238 12.23 17.28 13.57
N LEU A 239 11.44 16.29 13.17
CA LEU A 239 9.99 16.39 13.02
C LEU A 239 9.30 15.74 14.24
N LYS A 240 8.21 16.34 14.67
CA LYS A 240 7.39 15.85 15.80
C LYS A 240 6.28 14.95 15.29
N PHE A 241 6.06 13.85 16.03
CA PHE A 241 4.97 12.89 15.76
C PHE A 241 3.74 13.30 16.57
#